data_296b43029d63060d1aaebda1e6578e53
#
_entry.id   296b43029d63060d1aaebda1e6578e53
#
_cell.length_a   1.000
_cell.length_b   1.000
_cell.length_c   1.000
_cell.angle_alpha   90.00
_cell.angle_beta   90.00
_cell.angle_gamma   90.00
#
_symmetry.space_group_name_H-M   'P 1'
#
loop_
_entity.id
_entity.type
_entity.pdbx_description
1 polymer ?
#
loop_
_entity_poly.entity_id
_entity_poly.type
_entity_poly.pdbx_seq_one_letter_code
_entity_poly.pdbx_strand_id
1 'polypeptide(L)'
;MGMAAGCVNVAAKMASVVLCLHGESAKFNRMKYHAIYPVFGALMLVFLGHATPALARAPFSLCHQGGGVNCVVDGDTIWLAGEKIRVADIDAPETHPARCPREADLGRAATLRLQALLNAGPVQLGTITRDQDRYGRKLRLLLRDGQSLGMILVREGLARPYQGGRRQPWCPAP
;
A
#
# COMPACT_ATOMS: atom_id res chain seq x y z
N MET A 1 -54.62 12.71 -15.61
CA MET A 1 -53.50 13.66 -15.48
C MET A 1 -52.64 13.17 -14.31
N GLY A 2 -51.56 12.49 -14.62
CA GLY A 2 -50.66 11.89 -13.63
C GLY A 2 -49.63 12.89 -13.18
N MET A 3 -49.51 13.07 -11.86
CA MET A 3 -48.42 13.82 -11.26
C MET A 3 -47.22 12.89 -11.12
N ALA A 4 -46.12 13.23 -11.78
CA ALA A 4 -44.84 12.54 -11.65
C ALA A 4 -44.17 12.93 -10.35
N ALA A 5 -43.87 11.95 -9.51
CA ALA A 5 -43.02 12.11 -8.32
C ALA A 5 -41.59 12.28 -8.78
N GLY A 6 -41.00 13.44 -8.45
CA GLY A 6 -39.58 13.71 -8.73
C GLY A 6 -38.67 13.16 -7.61
N CYS A 7 -37.76 12.28 -7.95
CA CYS A 7 -36.67 11.87 -7.07
C CYS A 7 -35.42 12.70 -7.41
N VAL A 8 -34.79 13.31 -6.42
CA VAL A 8 -33.54 14.08 -6.58
C VAL A 8 -32.39 13.27 -6.02
N ASN A 9 -31.37 13.11 -6.84
CA ASN A 9 -30.14 12.39 -6.48
C ASN A 9 -29.11 13.41 -5.97
N VAL A 10 -28.76 13.36 -4.68
CA VAL A 10 -27.72 14.20 -4.11
C VAL A 10 -26.46 13.36 -3.93
N ALA A 11 -25.49 13.57 -4.82
CA ALA A 11 -24.18 12.93 -4.74
C ALA A 11 -23.32 13.64 -3.70
N ALA A 12 -23.26 13.10 -2.47
CA ALA A 12 -22.21 13.40 -1.51
C ALA A 12 -21.26 12.21 -1.46
N LYS A 13 -19.97 12.49 -1.45
CA LYS A 13 -18.84 11.54 -1.51
C LYS A 13 -18.88 10.58 -0.31
N MET A 14 -19.57 9.49 -0.41
CA MET A 14 -19.78 8.32 0.45
C MET A 14 -21.28 8.13 0.78
N ALA A 15 -21.85 7.11 0.13
CA ALA A 15 -23.20 6.61 0.23
C ALA A 15 -24.25 7.43 -0.57
N SER A 16 -24.75 6.81 -1.64
CA SER A 16 -25.96 7.29 -2.35
C SER A 16 -27.19 7.00 -1.50
N VAL A 17 -27.81 8.04 -0.99
CA VAL A 17 -29.14 7.95 -0.35
C VAL A 17 -30.16 8.50 -1.33
N VAL A 18 -31.07 7.65 -1.77
CA VAL A 18 -32.23 8.04 -2.58
C VAL A 18 -33.37 8.39 -1.63
N LEU A 19 -33.75 9.67 -1.59
CA LEU A 19 -34.86 10.13 -0.79
C LEU A 19 -36.09 10.32 -1.70
N CYS A 20 -37.07 9.41 -1.56
CA CYS A 20 -38.37 9.53 -2.24
C CYS A 20 -39.37 10.14 -1.26
N LEU A 21 -39.87 11.32 -1.58
CA LEU A 21 -40.94 11.96 -0.82
C LEU A 21 -42.30 11.47 -1.30
N HIS A 22 -42.98 10.62 -0.49
CA HIS A 22 -44.37 10.31 -0.67
C HIS A 22 -45.21 11.49 -0.14
N GLY A 23 -46.00 12.06 -0.99
CA GLY A 23 -46.92 13.12 -0.64
C GLY A 23 -48.13 12.58 0.14
N GLU A 24 -48.12 12.71 1.46
CA GLU A 24 -49.32 12.64 2.27
C GLU A 24 -49.62 14.02 2.90
N SER A 25 -50.83 14.50 2.63
CA SER A 25 -51.38 15.72 3.18
C SER A 25 -51.58 15.60 4.71
N ALA A 26 -50.56 15.95 5.47
CA ALA A 26 -50.71 16.08 6.91
C ALA A 26 -51.12 17.54 7.25
N LYS A 27 -52.32 17.68 7.78
CA LYS A 27 -52.82 18.94 8.35
C LYS A 27 -51.87 19.44 9.44
N PHE A 28 -51.27 20.58 9.15
CA PHE A 28 -50.32 21.25 10.06
C PHE A 28 -51.01 21.77 11.27
N ASN A 29 -51.00 21.05 12.39
CA ASN A 29 -51.48 21.52 13.65
C ASN A 29 -50.40 22.39 14.32
N ARG A 30 -50.67 23.67 14.47
CA ARG A 30 -49.78 24.70 14.99
C ARG A 30 -49.51 24.44 16.48
N MET A 31 -48.56 23.55 16.78
CA MET A 31 -48.08 23.38 18.16
C MET A 31 -46.98 24.42 18.44
N LYS A 32 -47.19 25.24 19.47
CA LYS A 32 -46.28 26.29 19.93
C LYS A 32 -45.01 25.63 20.48
N TYR A 33 -43.91 25.62 19.72
CA TYR A 33 -42.62 25.24 20.24
C TYR A 33 -42.00 26.41 20.99
N HIS A 34 -42.18 26.43 22.32
CA HIS A 34 -41.41 27.27 23.20
C HIS A 34 -39.96 26.73 23.27
N ALA A 35 -39.07 27.52 22.75
CA ALA A 35 -37.66 27.70 23.14
C ALA A 35 -36.99 26.55 23.96
N ILE A 36 -36.50 25.53 23.29
CA ILE A 36 -35.54 24.58 23.89
C ILE A 36 -34.29 24.39 22.96
N TYR A 37 -33.91 25.41 22.21
CA TYR A 37 -32.81 25.36 21.29
C TYR A 37 -31.56 26.23 21.60
N PRO A 38 -31.11 26.39 22.86
CA PRO A 38 -29.74 26.87 23.01
C PRO A 38 -28.74 25.81 23.50
N VAL A 39 -29.14 24.56 23.81
CA VAL A 39 -28.22 23.59 24.44
C VAL A 39 -27.59 22.59 23.44
N PHE A 40 -28.22 22.38 22.29
CA PHE A 40 -27.65 21.45 21.27
C PHE A 40 -26.67 22.10 20.28
N GLY A 41 -26.57 23.42 20.27
CA GLY A 41 -25.64 24.14 19.36
C GLY A 41 -24.18 24.12 19.80
N ALA A 42 -23.88 23.81 21.06
CA ALA A 42 -22.51 23.86 21.59
C ALA A 42 -21.72 22.54 21.52
N LEU A 43 -22.37 21.42 21.16
CA LEU A 43 -21.72 20.11 21.20
C LEU A 43 -21.23 19.62 19.82
N MET A 44 -21.45 20.39 18.74
CA MET A 44 -21.03 20.02 17.37
C MET A 44 -19.69 20.61 16.93
N LEU A 45 -18.97 21.30 17.80
CA LEU A 45 -17.71 22.01 17.45
C LEU A 45 -16.44 21.32 17.95
N VAL A 46 -16.48 20.09 18.46
CA VAL A 46 -15.28 19.42 19.04
C VAL A 46 -14.73 18.26 18.19
N PHE A 47 -15.29 17.99 17.02
CA PHE A 47 -14.66 17.07 16.05
C PHE A 47 -13.84 17.81 14.98
N LEU A 48 -13.07 18.82 15.36
CA LEU A 48 -11.88 19.20 14.61
C LEU A 48 -10.87 18.06 14.80
N GLY A 49 -10.91 17.11 13.87
CA GLY A 49 -10.01 15.97 13.83
C GLY A 49 -8.57 16.47 13.97
N HIS A 50 -7.95 16.14 15.08
CA HIS A 50 -6.51 16.23 15.21
C HIS A 50 -5.95 15.24 14.20
N ALA A 51 -5.61 15.72 12.99
CA ALA A 51 -4.76 14.99 12.08
C ALA A 51 -3.43 14.80 12.80
N THR A 52 -3.24 13.64 13.44
CA THR A 52 -1.95 13.26 13.96
C THR A 52 -0.98 13.34 12.79
N PRO A 53 0.13 14.11 12.89
CA PRO A 53 1.12 14.13 11.83
C PRO A 53 1.59 12.68 11.65
N ALA A 54 1.35 12.13 10.48
CA ALA A 54 1.93 10.83 10.10
C ALA A 54 3.44 11.02 10.22
N LEU A 55 4.08 10.31 11.15
CA LEU A 55 5.53 10.28 11.26
C LEU A 55 6.06 9.90 9.88
N ALA A 56 6.66 10.87 9.20
CA ALA A 56 7.27 10.67 7.90
C ALA A 56 8.34 9.58 8.07
N ARG A 57 8.05 8.38 7.57
CA ARG A 57 9.00 7.28 7.59
C ARG A 57 10.20 7.71 6.75
N ALA A 58 11.42 7.56 7.30
CA ALA A 58 12.63 7.86 6.55
C ALA A 58 12.63 7.08 5.22
N PRO A 59 12.92 7.74 4.10
CA PRO A 59 12.87 7.10 2.80
C PRO A 59 13.94 6.00 2.69
N PHE A 60 13.64 4.97 1.90
CA PHE A 60 14.62 3.96 1.55
C PHE A 60 15.68 4.56 0.61
N SER A 61 16.94 4.48 1.01
CA SER A 61 18.09 4.76 0.16
C SER A 61 18.55 3.49 -0.56
N LEU A 62 19.52 3.59 -1.45
CA LEU A 62 20.32 2.43 -1.84
C LEU A 62 21.31 2.14 -0.73
N CYS A 63 21.54 0.86 -0.41
CA CYS A 63 22.52 0.49 0.59
C CYS A 63 23.93 0.79 0.08
N HIS A 64 24.75 1.37 0.94
CA HIS A 64 26.20 1.43 0.78
C HIS A 64 26.83 0.21 1.49
N GLN A 65 28.13 0.15 1.58
CA GLN A 65 28.84 -0.98 2.20
C GLN A 65 28.40 -1.19 3.66
N GLY A 66 28.17 -2.44 4.06
CA GLY A 66 27.98 -2.82 5.46
C GLY A 66 26.52 -2.87 5.95
N GLY A 67 25.53 -2.62 5.12
CA GLY A 67 24.10 -2.66 5.51
C GLY A 67 23.52 -1.29 5.80
N GLY A 68 22.36 -1.25 6.47
CA GLY A 68 21.66 0.02 6.76
C GLY A 68 20.43 -0.17 7.64
N VAL A 69 19.75 0.93 7.94
CA VAL A 69 18.49 0.89 8.69
C VAL A 69 17.30 0.68 7.74
N ASN A 70 17.20 1.54 6.71
CA ASN A 70 16.17 1.44 5.67
C ASN A 70 16.84 1.65 4.31
N CYS A 71 17.23 0.59 3.63
CA CYS A 71 17.84 0.70 2.31
C CYS A 71 17.61 -0.56 1.46
N VAL A 72 17.77 -0.43 0.16
CA VAL A 72 17.67 -1.50 -0.82
C VAL A 72 19.05 -1.99 -1.20
N VAL A 73 19.30 -3.28 -1.05
CA VAL A 73 20.57 -3.94 -1.42
C VAL A 73 20.55 -4.28 -2.91
N ASP A 74 19.49 -4.98 -3.34
CA ASP A 74 19.24 -5.42 -4.71
C ASP A 74 17.73 -5.60 -4.94
N GLY A 75 17.34 -6.16 -6.08
CA GLY A 75 15.94 -6.29 -6.48
C GLY A 75 15.08 -7.18 -5.58
N ASP A 76 15.65 -7.94 -4.66
CA ASP A 76 14.92 -8.81 -3.75
C ASP A 76 15.43 -8.81 -2.31
N THR A 77 16.32 -7.89 -1.97
CA THR A 77 16.90 -7.81 -0.62
C THR A 77 16.93 -6.37 -0.12
N ILE A 78 16.40 -6.15 1.08
CA ILE A 78 16.35 -4.84 1.73
C ILE A 78 16.84 -4.92 3.17
N TRP A 79 17.20 -3.77 3.73
CA TRP A 79 17.25 -3.54 5.17
C TRP A 79 16.02 -2.73 5.58
N LEU A 80 15.34 -3.16 6.62
CA LEU A 80 14.20 -2.48 7.19
C LEU A 80 14.32 -2.47 8.71
N ALA A 81 14.39 -1.29 9.30
CA ALA A 81 14.59 -1.10 10.73
C ALA A 81 15.82 -1.87 11.29
N GLY A 82 16.87 -2.00 10.48
CA GLY A 82 18.09 -2.72 10.85
C GLY A 82 18.03 -4.24 10.67
N GLU A 83 16.90 -4.80 10.20
CA GLU A 83 16.79 -6.22 9.84
C GLU A 83 17.00 -6.44 8.35
N LYS A 84 17.77 -7.46 7.99
CA LYS A 84 17.97 -7.85 6.58
C LYS A 84 16.83 -8.76 6.14
N ILE A 85 16.07 -8.31 5.15
CA ILE A 85 14.89 -8.99 4.62
C ILE A 85 15.14 -9.42 3.19
N ARG A 86 14.85 -10.69 2.90
CA ARG A 86 14.74 -11.26 1.56
C ARG A 86 13.27 -11.30 1.15
N VAL A 87 12.94 -10.70 0.02
CA VAL A 87 11.60 -10.77 -0.58
C VAL A 87 11.37 -12.20 -1.05
N ALA A 88 10.39 -12.90 -0.46
CA ALA A 88 10.34 -14.35 -0.49
C ALA A 88 9.72 -14.93 -1.78
N ASP A 89 8.83 -14.19 -2.43
CA ASP A 89 8.02 -14.63 -3.57
C ASP A 89 8.66 -14.37 -4.94
N ILE A 90 9.86 -13.77 -4.94
CA ILE A 90 10.58 -13.45 -6.18
C ILE A 90 12.04 -13.87 -6.16
N ASP A 91 12.60 -13.98 -7.36
CA ASP A 91 14.02 -14.06 -7.64
C ASP A 91 14.38 -12.91 -8.59
N ALA A 92 15.24 -12.00 -8.13
CA ALA A 92 15.73 -10.89 -8.92
C ALA A 92 17.17 -11.16 -9.40
N PRO A 93 17.63 -10.48 -10.48
CA PRO A 93 19.01 -10.55 -10.92
C PRO A 93 19.96 -9.96 -9.88
N GLU A 94 21.11 -10.59 -9.70
CA GLU A 94 22.13 -10.16 -8.75
C GLU A 94 22.85 -8.89 -9.25
N THR A 95 23.22 -8.02 -8.32
CA THR A 95 24.02 -6.81 -8.64
C THR A 95 25.46 -6.92 -8.20
N HIS A 96 25.76 -7.71 -7.14
CA HIS A 96 27.09 -7.80 -6.51
C HIS A 96 27.43 -9.23 -6.07
N PRO A 97 28.16 -10.00 -6.87
CA PRO A 97 28.56 -9.74 -8.23
C PRO A 97 27.50 -10.21 -9.27
N ALA A 98 27.25 -9.39 -10.27
CA ALA A 98 26.53 -9.86 -11.44
C ALA A 98 27.42 -10.78 -12.27
N ARG A 99 26.82 -11.82 -12.88
CA ARG A 99 27.56 -12.85 -13.64
C ARG A 99 27.76 -12.49 -15.10
N CYS A 100 27.00 -11.50 -15.61
CA CYS A 100 27.11 -10.96 -16.95
C CYS A 100 26.50 -9.54 -17.03
N PRO A 101 26.81 -8.75 -18.09
CA PRO A 101 26.29 -7.39 -18.26
C PRO A 101 24.76 -7.31 -18.20
N ARG A 102 24.06 -8.25 -18.84
CA ARG A 102 22.60 -8.33 -18.82
C ARG A 102 22.05 -8.46 -17.39
N GLU A 103 22.65 -9.34 -16.58
CA GLU A 103 22.24 -9.51 -15.18
C GLU A 103 22.49 -8.24 -14.39
N ALA A 104 23.62 -7.57 -14.61
CA ALA A 104 23.94 -6.29 -13.96
C ALA A 104 22.90 -5.19 -14.27
N ASP A 105 22.51 -5.07 -15.53
CA ASP A 105 21.56 -4.04 -15.96
C ASP A 105 20.16 -4.31 -15.42
N LEU A 106 19.68 -5.55 -15.54
CA LEU A 106 18.39 -5.95 -14.98
C LEU A 106 18.36 -5.84 -13.45
N GLY A 107 19.43 -6.27 -12.78
CA GLY A 107 19.54 -6.18 -11.33
C GLY A 107 19.50 -4.73 -10.86
N ARG A 108 20.21 -3.82 -11.53
CA ARG A 108 20.15 -2.38 -11.24
C ARG A 108 18.74 -1.81 -11.42
N ALA A 109 18.09 -2.17 -12.55
CA ALA A 109 16.72 -1.74 -12.81
C ALA A 109 15.75 -2.26 -11.74
N ALA A 110 15.84 -3.54 -11.36
CA ALA A 110 15.04 -4.13 -10.28
C ALA A 110 15.26 -3.42 -8.93
N THR A 111 16.52 -3.12 -8.59
CA THR A 111 16.90 -2.42 -7.35
C THR A 111 16.27 -1.03 -7.27
N LEU A 112 16.43 -0.23 -8.33
CA LEU A 112 15.87 1.13 -8.39
C LEU A 112 14.34 1.10 -8.38
N ARG A 113 13.75 0.12 -9.06
CA ARG A 113 12.29 -0.03 -9.07
C ARG A 113 11.74 -0.43 -7.71
N LEU A 114 12.39 -1.38 -7.02
CA LEU A 114 12.01 -1.75 -5.66
C LEU A 114 12.11 -0.55 -4.70
N GLN A 115 13.18 0.25 -4.81
CA GLN A 115 13.32 1.48 -4.04
C GLN A 115 12.18 2.45 -4.28
N ALA A 116 11.82 2.69 -5.53
CA ALA A 116 10.69 3.56 -5.89
C ALA A 116 9.37 3.03 -5.32
N LEU A 117 9.13 1.72 -5.41
CA LEU A 117 7.95 1.08 -4.84
C LEU A 117 7.89 1.23 -3.32
N LEU A 118 9.00 1.04 -2.61
CA LEU A 118 9.08 1.21 -1.16
C LEU A 118 8.82 2.66 -0.72
N ASN A 119 9.29 3.62 -1.50
CA ASN A 119 9.14 5.05 -1.22
C ASN A 119 7.76 5.62 -1.62
N ALA A 120 7.00 4.91 -2.44
CA ALA A 120 5.67 5.35 -2.87
C ALA A 120 4.59 5.26 -1.78
N GLY A 121 4.88 4.65 -0.61
CA GLY A 121 3.93 4.58 0.51
C GLY A 121 4.24 3.46 1.51
N PRO A 122 3.42 3.29 2.53
CA PRO A 122 3.64 2.30 3.59
C PRO A 122 3.63 0.87 3.04
N VAL A 123 4.44 0.02 3.64
CA VAL A 123 4.57 -1.40 3.27
C VAL A 123 4.32 -2.25 4.51
N GLN A 124 3.54 -3.31 4.34
CA GLN A 124 3.29 -4.34 5.34
C GLN A 124 4.19 -5.54 5.05
N LEU A 125 4.68 -6.20 6.09
CA LEU A 125 5.43 -7.44 5.97
C LEU A 125 4.49 -8.63 6.13
N GLY A 126 4.35 -9.42 5.06
CA GLY A 126 3.68 -10.72 5.12
C GLY A 126 4.68 -11.81 5.50
N THR A 127 4.24 -12.77 6.30
CA THR A 127 5.02 -13.95 6.67
C THR A 127 4.77 -15.09 5.68
N ILE A 128 5.76 -15.99 5.58
CA ILE A 128 5.62 -17.28 4.91
C ILE A 128 5.97 -18.38 5.91
N THR A 129 5.73 -19.63 5.57
CA THR A 129 5.96 -20.80 6.47
C THR A 129 7.40 -20.85 7.01
N ARG A 130 8.38 -20.49 6.17
CA ARG A 130 9.79 -20.44 6.55
C ARG A 130 10.17 -19.01 6.97
N ASP A 131 10.61 -18.81 8.20
CA ASP A 131 10.92 -17.48 8.73
C ASP A 131 12.25 -16.89 8.21
N GLN A 132 13.27 -17.74 8.05
CA GLN A 132 14.62 -17.31 7.66
C GLN A 132 15.23 -18.24 6.61
N ASP A 133 16.13 -17.69 5.81
CA ASP A 133 16.97 -18.49 4.91
C ASP A 133 18.24 -18.99 5.62
N ARG A 134 19.05 -19.75 4.87
CA ARG A 134 20.32 -20.31 5.39
C ARG A 134 21.39 -19.25 5.75
N TYR A 135 21.17 -18.00 5.32
CA TYR A 135 22.08 -16.87 5.58
C TYR A 135 21.56 -15.98 6.71
N GLY A 136 20.46 -16.37 7.39
CA GLY A 136 19.86 -15.63 8.49
C GLY A 136 19.01 -14.43 8.05
N ARG A 137 18.74 -14.25 6.73
CA ARG A 137 17.85 -13.19 6.27
C ARG A 137 16.41 -13.56 6.56
N LYS A 138 15.61 -12.62 7.06
CA LYS A 138 14.17 -12.82 7.24
C LYS A 138 13.47 -12.95 5.88
N LEU A 139 12.62 -13.96 5.74
CA LEU A 139 11.84 -14.17 4.53
C LEU A 139 10.47 -13.51 4.70
N ARG A 140 10.18 -12.48 3.90
CA ARG A 140 8.91 -11.73 3.98
C ARG A 140 8.37 -11.43 2.58
N LEU A 141 7.05 -11.30 2.53
CA LEU A 141 6.37 -10.63 1.42
C LEU A 141 6.34 -9.13 1.72
N LEU A 142 6.57 -8.31 0.72
CA LEU A 142 6.38 -6.87 0.82
C LEU A 142 5.00 -6.54 0.23
N LEU A 143 4.05 -6.15 1.07
CA LEU A 143 2.66 -5.95 0.68
C LEU A 143 2.27 -4.48 0.77
N ARG A 144 1.49 -4.01 -0.21
CA ARG A 144 0.75 -2.76 -0.16
C ARG A 144 -0.66 -3.00 -0.66
N ASP A 145 -1.67 -2.62 0.14
CA ASP A 145 -3.08 -2.83 -0.19
C ASP A 145 -3.40 -4.29 -0.61
N GLY A 146 -2.76 -5.23 0.07
CA GLY A 146 -2.87 -6.67 -0.20
C GLY A 146 -2.09 -7.16 -1.43
N GLN A 147 -1.42 -6.29 -2.19
CA GLN A 147 -0.63 -6.66 -3.36
C GLN A 147 0.84 -6.80 -3.02
N SER A 148 1.48 -7.85 -3.55
CA SER A 148 2.92 -8.02 -3.44
C SER A 148 3.67 -7.03 -4.34
N LEU A 149 4.60 -6.27 -3.75
CA LEU A 149 5.53 -5.42 -4.49
C LEU A 149 6.50 -6.26 -5.33
N GLY A 150 6.88 -7.44 -4.85
CA GLY A 150 7.69 -8.38 -5.61
C GLY A 150 6.99 -8.80 -6.90
N MET A 151 5.70 -9.11 -6.84
CA MET A 151 4.92 -9.47 -8.03
C MET A 151 4.71 -8.29 -9.00
N ILE A 152 4.89 -7.03 -8.56
CA ILE A 152 4.96 -5.89 -9.49
C ILE A 152 6.24 -5.99 -10.32
N LEU A 153 7.39 -6.24 -9.69
CA LEU A 153 8.66 -6.44 -10.41
C LEU A 153 8.58 -7.60 -11.42
N VAL A 154 7.86 -8.67 -11.06
CA VAL A 154 7.64 -9.81 -11.97
C VAL A 154 6.85 -9.37 -13.20
N ARG A 155 5.75 -8.63 -13.03
CA ARG A 155 4.95 -8.13 -14.16
C ARG A 155 5.71 -7.16 -15.05
N GLU A 156 6.66 -6.44 -14.50
CA GLU A 156 7.55 -5.52 -15.23
C GLU A 156 8.76 -6.22 -15.86
N GLY A 157 8.90 -7.55 -15.69
CA GLY A 157 10.02 -8.34 -16.23
C GLY A 157 11.35 -8.14 -15.50
N LEU A 158 11.33 -7.51 -14.33
CA LEU A 158 12.51 -7.20 -13.50
C LEU A 158 12.85 -8.30 -12.48
N ALA A 159 11.93 -9.24 -12.27
CA ALA A 159 12.11 -10.39 -11.40
C ALA A 159 11.34 -11.59 -11.97
N ARG A 160 11.54 -12.76 -11.38
CA ARG A 160 10.79 -14.00 -11.66
C ARG A 160 10.03 -14.44 -10.42
N PRO A 161 8.87 -15.11 -10.55
CA PRO A 161 8.22 -15.76 -9.43
C PRO A 161 9.16 -16.80 -8.80
N TYR A 162 9.17 -16.89 -7.47
CA TYR A 162 10.00 -17.84 -6.76
C TYR A 162 9.22 -18.49 -5.61
N GLN A 163 9.21 -19.84 -5.62
CA GLN A 163 8.53 -20.64 -4.60
C GLN A 163 9.53 -21.55 -3.87
N GLY A 164 10.81 -21.24 -3.97
CA GLY A 164 11.88 -22.09 -3.46
C GLY A 164 12.53 -22.95 -4.54
N GLY A 165 13.59 -23.68 -4.18
CA GLY A 165 14.31 -24.56 -5.08
C GLY A 165 15.46 -23.89 -5.83
N ARG A 166 15.83 -24.47 -6.98
CA ARG A 166 16.94 -23.99 -7.79
C ARG A 166 16.56 -22.75 -8.59
N ARG A 167 17.34 -21.68 -8.46
CA ARG A 167 17.18 -20.47 -9.27
C ARG A 167 17.64 -20.68 -10.70
N GLN A 168 16.92 -20.10 -11.64
CA GLN A 168 17.30 -20.10 -13.05
C GLN A 168 18.37 -19.03 -13.31
N PRO A 169 19.34 -19.27 -14.19
CA PRO A 169 20.35 -18.30 -14.55
C PRO A 169 19.72 -17.09 -15.26
N TRP A 170 20.24 -15.89 -14.97
CA TRP A 170 19.86 -14.65 -15.65
C TRP A 170 20.71 -14.37 -16.89
N CYS A 171 21.89 -14.98 -16.95
CA CYS A 171 22.77 -14.92 -18.10
C CYS A 171 22.39 -15.99 -19.14
N PRO A 172 22.56 -15.71 -20.46
CA PRO A 172 22.42 -16.74 -21.48
C PRO A 172 23.41 -17.87 -21.22
N ALA A 173 23.04 -19.07 -21.67
CA ALA A 173 24.00 -20.18 -21.71
C ALA A 173 25.18 -19.79 -22.60
N PRO A 174 26.41 -20.23 -22.26
CA PRO A 174 27.60 -20.01 -23.07
C PRO A 174 27.49 -20.70 -24.45
#